data_29841d89bc1ccef4aa7a45e29c077f0c
#
_entry.id   29841d89bc1ccef4aa7a45e29c077f0c
#
_cell.length_a   1.000
_cell.length_b   1.000
_cell.length_c   1.000
_cell.angle_alpha   90.00
_cell.angle_beta   90.00
_cell.angle_gamma   90.00
#
_symmetry.space_group_name_H-M   'P 1'
#
loop_
_entity.id
_entity.type
_entity.pdbx_description
1 polymer ?
#
loop_
_entity_poly.entity_id
_entity_poly.type
_entity_poly.pdbx_seq_one_letter_code
_entity_poly.pdbx_strand_id
1 'polypeptide(L)'
;MLNNIRSKQIFIVSAIAVLVAFLFTRDIKGLVKPKEETSNMPAGGQMAPSAAPEPINLEEVSTTAKNLMNTNLAAEITSLENKYKGDAEDKKAATAKILAQKWDDLEHAIPSALYLEIVANKEQTLNNWLITGDRFLKAFDNNRDSLIQPALLQKANSAFTNAMKLDSTNNDAKTGLGITIVNGMGMPMQGIAMLMDVVKKDPKNLKANMSLGTFAIKSGQFDKAIIRFQDIIAIKPSPDAYFYLGTAYENLGKNTEAIEAYLSSKKLAANATLSKFIDDKVTELKLKK
;
A
#
# COMPACT_ATOMS: atom_id res chain seq x y z
N MET A 1 -16.60 64.35 5.86
CA MET A 1 -15.54 63.71 6.64
C MET A 1 -16.13 62.65 7.54
N LEU A 2 -15.94 61.38 7.19
CA LEU A 2 -16.44 60.21 7.94
C LEU A 2 -15.55 59.98 9.17
N ASN A 3 -15.81 60.69 10.26
CA ASN A 3 -15.00 60.61 11.47
C ASN A 3 -15.69 59.84 12.60
N ASN A 4 -16.58 58.92 12.28
CA ASN A 4 -17.27 58.13 13.27
C ASN A 4 -16.87 56.64 13.11
N ILE A 5 -16.33 56.05 14.17
CA ILE A 5 -15.87 54.66 14.19
C ILE A 5 -16.97 53.71 13.67
N ARG A 6 -18.23 53.98 13.98
CA ARG A 6 -19.40 53.19 13.48
C ARG A 6 -19.55 53.24 11.97
N SER A 7 -19.30 54.39 11.31
CA SER A 7 -19.36 54.50 9.84
C SER A 7 -18.26 53.71 9.15
N LYS A 8 -17.05 53.68 9.74
CA LYS A 8 -15.94 52.88 9.24
C LYS A 8 -16.22 51.39 9.39
N GLN A 9 -16.82 50.96 10.50
CA GLN A 9 -17.22 49.58 10.73
C GLN A 9 -18.32 49.14 9.73
N ILE A 10 -19.34 49.96 9.49
CA ILE A 10 -20.41 49.68 8.52
C ILE A 10 -19.81 49.56 7.13
N PHE A 11 -18.87 50.41 6.73
CA PHE A 11 -18.22 50.36 5.43
C PHE A 11 -17.41 49.08 5.25
N ILE A 12 -16.63 48.66 6.26
CA ILE A 12 -15.85 47.42 6.23
C ILE A 12 -16.79 46.20 6.14
N VAL A 13 -17.85 46.14 6.93
CA VAL A 13 -18.81 45.03 6.90
C VAL A 13 -19.51 44.94 5.52
N SER A 14 -19.90 46.10 4.95
CA SER A 14 -20.52 46.15 3.62
C SER A 14 -19.53 45.70 2.53
N ALA A 15 -18.27 46.10 2.62
CA ALA A 15 -17.24 45.68 1.66
C ALA A 15 -16.99 44.16 1.73
N ILE A 16 -16.96 43.60 2.93
CA ILE A 16 -16.83 42.14 3.13
C ILE A 16 -18.07 41.42 2.58
N ALA A 17 -19.27 41.91 2.83
CA ALA A 17 -20.49 41.31 2.29
C ALA A 17 -20.53 41.31 0.76
N VAL A 18 -20.10 42.41 0.12
CA VAL A 18 -19.99 42.52 -1.34
C VAL A 18 -18.92 41.55 -1.89
N LEU A 19 -17.78 41.41 -1.19
CA LEU A 19 -16.72 40.51 -1.58
C LEU A 19 -17.17 39.02 -1.49
N VAL A 20 -17.88 38.69 -0.44
CA VAL A 20 -18.48 37.33 -0.26
C VAL A 20 -19.52 37.08 -1.34
N ALA A 21 -20.44 38.01 -1.63
CA ALA A 21 -21.40 37.89 -2.69
C ALA A 21 -20.72 37.74 -4.06
N PHE A 22 -19.66 38.51 -4.34
CA PHE A 22 -18.87 38.42 -5.57
C PHE A 22 -18.16 37.05 -5.70
N LEU A 23 -17.61 36.51 -4.61
CA LEU A 23 -17.01 35.17 -4.60
C LEU A 23 -18.04 34.07 -4.86
N PHE A 24 -19.28 34.23 -4.40
CA PHE A 24 -20.38 33.29 -4.69
C PHE A 24 -20.90 33.36 -6.13
N THR A 25 -20.67 34.44 -6.86
CA THR A 25 -21.08 34.58 -8.28
C THR A 25 -20.00 34.14 -9.27
N ARG A 26 -18.79 33.85 -8.81
CA ARG A 26 -17.70 33.33 -9.64
C ARG A 26 -17.67 31.81 -9.58
N ASP A 27 -17.74 31.17 -10.74
CA ASP A 27 -17.46 29.73 -10.88
C ASP A 27 -15.99 29.46 -10.51
N ILE A 28 -15.75 29.10 -9.26
CA ILE A 28 -14.46 28.59 -8.83
C ILE A 28 -14.38 27.15 -9.32
N LYS A 29 -13.68 26.93 -10.41
CA LYS A 29 -13.35 25.58 -10.89
C LYS A 29 -12.65 24.82 -9.76
N GLY A 30 -13.39 23.92 -9.09
CA GLY A 30 -12.87 23.09 -7.99
C GLY A 30 -13.79 22.93 -6.79
N LEU A 31 -14.84 23.75 -6.60
CA LEU A 31 -15.89 23.52 -5.61
C LEU A 31 -17.18 23.07 -6.33
N VAL A 32 -17.33 21.80 -6.54
CA VAL A 32 -18.60 21.20 -6.96
C VAL A 32 -19.51 21.18 -5.72
N LYS A 33 -20.56 22.02 -5.69
CA LYS A 33 -21.67 21.85 -4.76
C LYS A 33 -22.30 20.49 -5.02
N PRO A 34 -22.56 19.65 -4.00
CA PRO A 34 -23.42 18.48 -4.18
C PRO A 34 -24.82 19.00 -4.59
N LYS A 35 -25.27 18.62 -5.75
CA LYS A 35 -26.66 18.81 -6.17
C LYS A 35 -27.52 17.93 -5.26
N GLU A 36 -28.36 18.52 -4.43
CA GLU A 36 -29.43 17.80 -3.75
C GLU A 36 -30.42 17.31 -4.83
N GLU A 37 -30.20 16.13 -5.33
CA GLU A 37 -31.23 15.36 -6.03
C GLU A 37 -31.92 14.46 -5.02
N THR A 38 -33.21 14.78 -4.81
CA THR A 38 -34.15 13.98 -4.02
C THR A 38 -34.09 12.52 -4.41
N SER A 39 -33.77 11.70 -3.45
CA SER A 39 -34.10 10.28 -3.25
C SER A 39 -34.72 9.52 -4.41
N ASN A 40 -33.89 8.79 -5.14
CA ASN A 40 -34.17 7.43 -5.60
C ASN A 40 -32.79 6.77 -5.77
N MET A 41 -32.26 6.20 -4.69
CA MET A 41 -31.08 5.34 -4.77
C MET A 41 -31.54 3.97 -5.32
N PRO A 42 -31.08 3.57 -6.52
CA PRO A 42 -30.97 2.15 -6.81
C PRO A 42 -29.77 1.62 -6.00
N ALA A 43 -30.00 0.61 -5.21
CA ALA A 43 -28.94 -0.19 -4.63
C ALA A 43 -28.02 -0.70 -5.77
N GLY A 44 -26.74 -0.29 -5.76
CA GLY A 44 -25.75 -0.74 -6.73
C GLY A 44 -25.18 0.39 -7.59
N GLY A 45 -24.52 1.38 -6.98
CA GLY A 45 -23.65 2.32 -7.70
C GLY A 45 -22.45 1.55 -8.26
N GLN A 46 -22.55 1.07 -9.50
CA GLN A 46 -21.39 0.69 -10.28
C GLN A 46 -20.57 1.97 -10.51
N MET A 47 -19.42 2.08 -9.82
CA MET A 47 -18.38 3.01 -10.25
C MET A 47 -18.10 2.70 -11.73
N ALA A 48 -18.05 3.75 -12.57
CA ALA A 48 -17.62 3.60 -13.96
C ALA A 48 -16.35 2.74 -13.99
N PRO A 49 -16.24 1.76 -14.90
CA PRO A 49 -15.07 0.92 -14.94
C PRO A 49 -13.85 1.82 -15.14
N SER A 50 -12.99 1.87 -14.13
CA SER A 50 -11.65 2.43 -14.29
C SER A 50 -11.03 1.72 -15.49
N ALA A 51 -10.47 2.48 -16.42
CA ALA A 51 -9.76 1.89 -17.55
C ALA A 51 -8.84 0.79 -17.02
N ALA A 52 -8.85 -0.38 -17.66
CA ALA A 52 -8.00 -1.47 -17.24
C ALA A 52 -6.54 -0.97 -17.17
N PRO A 53 -5.83 -1.22 -16.08
CA PRO A 53 -4.46 -0.76 -15.95
C PRO A 53 -3.61 -1.33 -17.08
N GLU A 54 -2.67 -0.56 -17.58
CA GLU A 54 -1.77 -1.00 -18.65
C GLU A 54 -0.98 -2.24 -18.22
N PRO A 55 -0.83 -3.23 -19.12
CA PRO A 55 -0.10 -4.45 -18.78
C PRO A 55 1.37 -4.13 -18.55
N ILE A 56 1.94 -4.69 -17.48
CA ILE A 56 3.36 -4.54 -17.17
C ILE A 56 4.14 -5.43 -18.13
N ASN A 57 5.02 -4.83 -18.94
CA ASN A 57 5.87 -5.54 -19.88
C ASN A 57 7.14 -6.04 -19.18
N LEU A 58 7.34 -7.39 -19.15
CA LEU A 58 8.50 -8.02 -18.53
C LEU A 58 9.83 -7.59 -19.17
N GLU A 59 9.88 -7.47 -20.50
CA GLU A 59 11.12 -7.12 -21.22
C GLU A 59 11.53 -5.69 -20.95
N GLU A 60 10.57 -4.76 -20.91
CA GLU A 60 10.79 -3.36 -20.58
C GLU A 60 11.27 -3.18 -19.13
N VAL A 61 10.59 -3.82 -18.18
CA VAL A 61 10.95 -3.76 -16.76
C VAL A 61 12.35 -4.35 -16.53
N SER A 62 12.64 -5.50 -17.15
CA SER A 62 13.96 -6.12 -17.08
C SER A 62 15.05 -5.22 -17.66
N THR A 63 14.81 -4.64 -18.85
CA THR A 63 15.77 -3.76 -19.52
C THR A 63 16.06 -2.52 -18.67
N THR A 64 15.02 -1.89 -18.13
CA THR A 64 15.15 -0.73 -17.24
C THR A 64 15.97 -1.06 -16.01
N ALA A 65 15.69 -2.20 -15.38
CA ALA A 65 16.43 -2.65 -14.19
C ALA A 65 17.90 -2.95 -14.51
N LYS A 66 18.18 -3.63 -15.62
CA LYS A 66 19.56 -3.95 -16.05
C LYS A 66 20.41 -2.70 -16.34
N ASN A 67 19.80 -1.65 -16.87
CA ASN A 67 20.48 -0.37 -17.13
C ASN A 67 20.98 0.34 -15.85
N LEU A 68 20.42 -0.01 -14.69
CA LEU A 68 20.81 0.54 -13.39
C LEU A 68 21.83 -0.33 -12.65
N MET A 69 22.19 -1.48 -13.20
CA MET A 69 23.11 -2.46 -12.59
C MET A 69 24.53 -2.33 -13.12
N ASN A 70 25.48 -2.96 -12.39
CA ASN A 70 26.80 -3.15 -12.96
C ASN A 70 26.75 -4.16 -14.15
N THR A 71 27.71 -3.99 -15.06
CA THR A 71 27.74 -4.75 -16.32
C THR A 71 27.76 -6.26 -16.15
N ASN A 72 28.42 -6.78 -15.09
CA ASN A 72 28.53 -8.21 -14.86
C ASN A 72 27.17 -8.83 -14.47
N LEU A 73 26.45 -8.18 -13.54
CA LEU A 73 25.10 -8.61 -13.13
C LEU A 73 24.11 -8.51 -14.29
N ALA A 74 24.16 -7.42 -15.07
CA ALA A 74 23.31 -7.25 -16.24
C ALA A 74 23.58 -8.35 -17.29
N ALA A 75 24.84 -8.73 -17.52
CA ALA A 75 25.22 -9.80 -18.43
C ALA A 75 24.73 -11.17 -17.93
N GLU A 76 24.85 -11.44 -16.64
CA GLU A 76 24.35 -12.70 -16.03
C GLU A 76 22.83 -12.84 -16.22
N ILE A 77 22.06 -11.81 -15.90
CA ILE A 77 20.61 -11.79 -16.13
C ILE A 77 20.29 -11.99 -17.61
N THR A 78 20.97 -11.28 -18.51
CA THR A 78 20.77 -11.39 -19.96
C THR A 78 21.04 -12.81 -20.44
N SER A 79 22.09 -13.47 -19.92
CA SER A 79 22.40 -14.87 -20.25
C SER A 79 21.26 -15.81 -19.81
N LEU A 80 20.73 -15.63 -18.61
CA LEU A 80 19.60 -16.43 -18.10
C LEU A 80 18.31 -16.16 -18.90
N GLU A 81 18.04 -14.92 -19.31
CA GLU A 81 16.89 -14.58 -20.16
C GLU A 81 17.01 -15.18 -21.55
N ASN A 82 18.20 -15.17 -22.14
CA ASN A 82 18.44 -15.82 -23.43
C ASN A 82 18.26 -17.35 -23.32
N LYS A 83 18.73 -17.96 -22.22
CA LYS A 83 18.47 -19.35 -21.92
C LYS A 83 16.97 -19.62 -21.81
N TYR A 84 16.22 -18.82 -21.05
CA TYR A 84 14.77 -18.93 -20.92
C TYR A 84 14.04 -18.82 -22.29
N LYS A 85 14.46 -17.89 -23.15
CA LYS A 85 13.91 -17.74 -24.51
C LYS A 85 14.19 -18.96 -25.39
N GLY A 86 15.37 -19.60 -25.24
CA GLY A 86 15.78 -20.77 -25.99
C GLY A 86 15.33 -22.11 -25.39
N ASP A 87 14.85 -22.16 -24.16
CA ASP A 87 14.41 -23.38 -23.52
C ASP A 87 13.14 -23.96 -24.16
N ALA A 88 13.07 -25.28 -24.22
CA ALA A 88 11.84 -25.99 -24.57
C ALA A 88 10.75 -25.71 -23.51
N GLU A 89 9.47 -25.80 -23.90
CA GLU A 89 8.33 -25.41 -23.06
C GLU A 89 8.26 -26.12 -21.69
N ASP A 90 8.75 -27.36 -21.61
CA ASP A 90 8.83 -28.16 -20.38
C ASP A 90 9.91 -27.65 -19.40
N LYS A 91 10.94 -26.96 -19.92
CA LYS A 91 12.07 -26.40 -19.13
C LYS A 91 11.89 -24.95 -18.75
N LYS A 92 11.01 -24.20 -19.43
CA LYS A 92 10.81 -22.76 -19.19
C LYS A 92 10.47 -22.44 -17.73
N ALA A 93 9.61 -23.22 -17.08
CA ALA A 93 9.24 -23.00 -15.69
C ALA A 93 10.47 -23.11 -14.76
N ALA A 94 11.37 -24.05 -15.00
CA ALA A 94 12.58 -24.21 -14.19
C ALA A 94 13.52 -23.00 -14.33
N THR A 95 13.74 -22.52 -15.57
CA THR A 95 14.58 -21.33 -15.80
C THR A 95 13.91 -20.06 -15.30
N ALA A 96 12.58 -19.95 -15.42
CA ALA A 96 11.82 -18.84 -14.83
C ALA A 96 11.95 -18.78 -13.30
N LYS A 97 11.98 -19.93 -12.60
CA LYS A 97 12.26 -19.97 -11.15
C LYS A 97 13.64 -19.40 -10.81
N ILE A 98 14.66 -19.77 -11.60
CA ILE A 98 16.02 -19.25 -11.40
C ILE A 98 16.06 -17.73 -11.61
N LEU A 99 15.42 -17.24 -12.68
CA LEU A 99 15.30 -15.81 -12.96
C LEU A 99 14.56 -15.08 -11.85
N ALA A 100 13.44 -15.62 -11.40
CA ALA A 100 12.67 -15.03 -10.29
C ALA A 100 13.51 -14.89 -9.02
N GLN A 101 14.26 -15.93 -8.64
CA GLN A 101 15.15 -15.90 -7.50
C GLN A 101 16.28 -14.88 -7.70
N LYS A 102 16.90 -14.86 -8.88
CA LYS A 102 17.99 -13.92 -9.17
C LYS A 102 17.53 -12.46 -9.08
N TRP A 103 16.36 -12.17 -9.61
CA TRP A 103 15.77 -10.85 -9.48
C TRP A 103 15.40 -10.48 -8.05
N ASP A 104 14.97 -11.47 -7.24
CA ASP A 104 14.69 -11.22 -5.81
C ASP A 104 15.96 -10.96 -5.00
N ASP A 105 17.04 -11.70 -5.26
CA ASP A 105 18.35 -11.50 -4.63
C ASP A 105 18.91 -10.09 -4.92
N LEU A 106 18.52 -9.50 -6.05
CA LEU A 106 18.86 -8.15 -6.45
C LEU A 106 17.83 -7.10 -6.00
N GLU A 107 16.84 -7.50 -5.19
CA GLU A 107 15.76 -6.65 -4.67
C GLU A 107 14.83 -6.03 -5.74
N HIS A 108 14.83 -6.58 -6.96
CA HIS A 108 13.94 -6.18 -8.03
C HIS A 108 12.64 -7.01 -8.03
N ALA A 109 11.68 -6.58 -7.21
CA ALA A 109 10.45 -7.34 -6.96
C ALA A 109 9.54 -7.48 -8.21
N ILE A 110 9.50 -6.49 -9.11
CA ILE A 110 8.60 -6.54 -10.29
C ILE A 110 9.00 -7.66 -11.26
N PRO A 111 10.23 -7.70 -11.81
CA PRO A 111 10.61 -8.79 -12.71
C PRO A 111 10.58 -10.14 -11.99
N SER A 112 10.95 -10.22 -10.70
CA SER A 112 10.81 -11.44 -9.90
C SER A 112 9.37 -11.95 -9.90
N ALA A 113 8.38 -11.09 -9.62
CA ALA A 113 6.96 -11.43 -9.59
C ALA A 113 6.45 -11.91 -10.96
N LEU A 114 6.89 -11.27 -12.04
CA LEU A 114 6.47 -11.64 -13.40
C LEU A 114 7.01 -13.02 -13.80
N TYR A 115 8.24 -13.37 -13.44
CA TYR A 115 8.76 -14.72 -13.66
C TYR A 115 8.07 -15.76 -12.77
N LEU A 116 7.72 -15.43 -11.52
CA LEU A 116 6.91 -16.29 -10.65
C LEU A 116 5.51 -16.51 -11.22
N GLU A 117 4.90 -15.50 -11.84
CA GLU A 117 3.60 -15.63 -12.51
C GLU A 117 3.67 -16.65 -13.66
N ILE A 118 4.75 -16.66 -14.45
CA ILE A 118 4.98 -17.68 -15.49
C ILE A 118 5.02 -19.08 -14.88
N VAL A 119 5.75 -19.24 -13.77
CA VAL A 119 5.84 -20.51 -13.03
C VAL A 119 4.46 -20.93 -12.52
N ALA A 120 3.73 -20.03 -11.86
CA ALA A 120 2.42 -20.31 -11.29
C ALA A 120 1.39 -20.70 -12.38
N ASN A 121 1.43 -20.03 -13.52
CA ASN A 121 0.58 -20.38 -14.67
C ASN A 121 0.88 -21.76 -15.24
N LYS A 122 2.14 -22.21 -15.18
CA LYS A 122 2.53 -23.52 -15.70
C LYS A 122 2.25 -24.66 -14.72
N GLU A 123 2.59 -24.45 -13.45
CA GLU A 123 2.55 -25.52 -12.44
C GLU A 123 1.23 -25.57 -11.65
N GLN A 124 0.45 -24.49 -11.63
CA GLN A 124 -0.89 -24.38 -11.03
C GLN A 124 -0.98 -24.89 -9.59
N THR A 125 0.07 -24.67 -8.75
CA THR A 125 0.06 -25.10 -7.35
C THR A 125 -0.33 -23.95 -6.42
N LEU A 126 -0.95 -24.29 -5.27
CA LEU A 126 -1.29 -23.32 -4.23
C LEU A 126 -0.07 -22.48 -3.82
N ASN A 127 1.06 -23.15 -3.56
CA ASN A 127 2.28 -22.50 -3.12
C ASN A 127 2.83 -21.49 -4.15
N ASN A 128 2.81 -21.85 -5.44
CA ASN A 128 3.29 -20.93 -6.47
C ASN A 128 2.40 -19.70 -6.59
N TRP A 129 1.08 -19.84 -6.47
CA TRP A 129 0.18 -18.70 -6.47
C TRP A 129 0.33 -17.80 -5.24
N LEU A 130 0.54 -18.39 -4.06
CA LEU A 130 0.80 -17.62 -2.83
C LEU A 130 2.09 -16.80 -2.95
N ILE A 131 3.19 -17.43 -3.37
CA ILE A 131 4.49 -16.75 -3.54
C ILE A 131 4.38 -15.64 -4.60
N THR A 132 3.69 -15.91 -5.71
CA THR A 132 3.48 -14.92 -6.78
C THR A 132 2.70 -13.72 -6.25
N GLY A 133 1.60 -13.95 -5.55
CA GLY A 133 0.80 -12.88 -4.96
C GLY A 133 1.60 -12.03 -3.96
N ASP A 134 2.37 -12.68 -3.09
CA ASP A 134 3.23 -12.00 -2.12
C ASP A 134 4.33 -11.18 -2.80
N ARG A 135 4.88 -11.67 -3.91
CA ARG A 135 5.89 -10.94 -4.65
C ARG A 135 5.31 -9.70 -5.35
N PHE A 136 4.11 -9.79 -5.91
CA PHE A 136 3.42 -8.63 -6.47
C PHE A 136 3.02 -7.62 -5.39
N LEU A 137 2.62 -8.05 -4.17
CA LEU A 137 2.40 -7.13 -3.05
C LEU A 137 3.71 -6.42 -2.64
N LYS A 138 4.83 -7.16 -2.54
CA LYS A 138 6.15 -6.57 -2.28
C LYS A 138 6.52 -5.54 -3.37
N ALA A 139 6.23 -5.86 -4.63
CA ALA A 139 6.46 -4.94 -5.74
C ALA A 139 5.57 -3.69 -5.63
N PHE A 140 4.32 -3.83 -5.25
CA PHE A 140 3.39 -2.73 -5.00
C PHE A 140 3.87 -1.82 -3.86
N ASP A 141 4.28 -2.40 -2.72
CA ASP A 141 4.73 -1.64 -1.55
C ASP A 141 6.04 -0.88 -1.82
N ASN A 142 6.93 -1.44 -2.63
CA ASN A 142 8.23 -0.84 -2.98
C ASN A 142 8.17 0.15 -4.14
N ASN A 143 7.10 0.15 -4.92
CA ASN A 143 6.95 1.03 -6.08
C ASN A 143 6.18 2.29 -5.72
N ARG A 144 6.71 3.46 -6.14
CA ARG A 144 6.05 4.76 -5.95
C ARG A 144 5.42 5.30 -7.24
N ASP A 145 5.57 4.60 -8.35
CA ASP A 145 4.95 4.98 -9.61
C ASP A 145 3.46 4.65 -9.58
N SER A 146 2.64 5.68 -9.52
CA SER A 146 1.18 5.58 -9.47
C SER A 146 0.56 4.96 -10.73
N LEU A 147 1.27 4.95 -11.85
CA LEU A 147 0.80 4.35 -13.11
C LEU A 147 0.87 2.83 -13.06
N ILE A 148 1.91 2.28 -12.44
CA ILE A 148 2.15 0.83 -12.37
C ILE A 148 1.46 0.19 -11.15
N GLN A 149 1.29 0.93 -10.05
CA GLN A 149 0.70 0.40 -8.82
C GLN A 149 -0.65 -0.33 -9.02
N PRO A 150 -1.63 0.18 -9.79
CA PRO A 150 -2.88 -0.53 -10.00
C PRO A 150 -2.70 -1.88 -10.68
N ALA A 151 -1.78 -1.98 -11.67
CA ALA A 151 -1.50 -3.22 -12.37
C ALA A 151 -0.83 -4.26 -11.45
N LEU A 152 0.12 -3.85 -10.61
CA LEU A 152 0.76 -4.71 -9.61
C LEU A 152 -0.27 -5.28 -8.63
N LEU A 153 -1.15 -4.42 -8.13
CA LEU A 153 -2.19 -4.83 -7.20
C LEU A 153 -3.21 -5.78 -7.83
N GLN A 154 -3.58 -5.54 -9.10
CA GLN A 154 -4.47 -6.43 -9.85
C GLN A 154 -3.83 -7.81 -10.07
N LYS A 155 -2.53 -7.86 -10.40
CA LYS A 155 -1.79 -9.12 -10.53
C LYS A 155 -1.71 -9.88 -9.21
N ALA A 156 -1.44 -9.18 -8.09
CA ALA A 156 -1.48 -9.77 -6.77
C ALA A 156 -2.86 -10.35 -6.45
N ASN A 157 -3.93 -9.58 -6.71
CA ASN A 157 -5.31 -10.01 -6.52
C ASN A 157 -5.62 -11.28 -7.32
N SER A 158 -5.24 -11.31 -8.60
CA SER A 158 -5.43 -12.48 -9.47
C SER A 158 -4.70 -13.71 -8.96
N ALA A 159 -3.45 -13.56 -8.48
CA ALA A 159 -2.68 -14.67 -7.93
C ALA A 159 -3.33 -15.25 -6.67
N PHE A 160 -3.75 -14.40 -5.70
CA PHE A 160 -4.44 -14.87 -4.51
C PHE A 160 -5.83 -15.44 -4.81
N THR A 161 -6.52 -14.92 -5.82
CA THR A 161 -7.79 -15.50 -6.29
C THR A 161 -7.57 -16.90 -6.84
N ASN A 162 -6.51 -17.15 -7.59
CA ASN A 162 -6.17 -18.50 -8.06
C ASN A 162 -5.75 -19.42 -6.91
N ALA A 163 -5.01 -18.91 -5.91
CA ALA A 163 -4.73 -19.66 -4.69
C ALA A 163 -6.02 -20.06 -3.94
N MET A 164 -6.97 -19.14 -3.81
CA MET A 164 -8.28 -19.40 -3.17
C MET A 164 -9.15 -20.40 -3.93
N LYS A 165 -9.01 -20.51 -5.27
CA LYS A 165 -9.69 -21.54 -6.07
C LYS A 165 -9.15 -22.94 -5.76
N LEU A 166 -7.84 -23.05 -5.44
CA LEU A 166 -7.21 -24.32 -5.10
C LEU A 166 -7.48 -24.73 -3.64
N ASP A 167 -7.50 -23.76 -2.74
CA ASP A 167 -7.86 -23.96 -1.32
C ASP A 167 -8.60 -22.73 -0.77
N SER A 168 -9.92 -22.82 -0.74
CA SER A 168 -10.80 -21.74 -0.28
C SER A 168 -10.71 -21.48 1.24
N THR A 169 -10.05 -22.37 1.99
CA THR A 169 -9.87 -22.24 3.44
C THR A 169 -8.52 -21.66 3.84
N ASN A 170 -7.62 -21.49 2.88
CA ASN A 170 -6.26 -21.03 3.09
C ASN A 170 -6.23 -19.59 3.64
N ASN A 171 -5.70 -19.42 4.84
CA ASN A 171 -5.63 -18.12 5.49
C ASN A 171 -4.64 -17.16 4.82
N ASP A 172 -3.55 -17.64 4.23
CA ASP A 172 -2.57 -16.78 3.55
C ASP A 172 -3.14 -16.22 2.24
N ALA A 173 -3.83 -17.07 1.46
CA ALA A 173 -4.53 -16.64 0.26
C ALA A 173 -5.62 -15.61 0.60
N LYS A 174 -6.41 -15.88 1.64
CA LYS A 174 -7.47 -14.98 2.11
C LYS A 174 -6.90 -13.65 2.64
N THR A 175 -5.78 -13.70 3.35
CA THR A 175 -5.07 -12.50 3.83
C THR A 175 -4.58 -11.67 2.65
N GLY A 176 -3.87 -12.30 1.70
CA GLY A 176 -3.37 -11.62 0.51
C GLY A 176 -4.50 -10.97 -0.31
N LEU A 177 -5.58 -11.69 -0.54
CA LEU A 177 -6.76 -11.18 -1.24
C LEU A 177 -7.39 -10.00 -0.48
N GLY A 178 -7.56 -10.10 0.84
CA GLY A 178 -8.05 -9.02 1.69
C GLY A 178 -7.19 -7.76 1.58
N ILE A 179 -5.85 -7.90 1.59
CA ILE A 179 -4.90 -6.80 1.43
C ILE A 179 -5.07 -6.10 0.08
N THR A 180 -5.20 -6.86 -1.01
CA THR A 180 -5.37 -6.27 -2.35
C THR A 180 -6.67 -5.49 -2.47
N ILE A 181 -7.76 -6.02 -1.89
CA ILE A 181 -9.08 -5.38 -1.89
C ILE A 181 -9.05 -4.07 -1.08
N VAL A 182 -8.42 -4.07 0.09
CA VAL A 182 -8.27 -2.86 0.93
C VAL A 182 -7.49 -1.77 0.22
N ASN A 183 -6.43 -2.15 -0.52
CA ASN A 183 -5.51 -1.17 -1.11
C ASN A 183 -5.93 -0.62 -2.47
N GLY A 184 -6.92 -1.19 -3.18
CA GLY A 184 -7.23 -0.60 -4.49
C GLY A 184 -8.37 -1.22 -5.29
N MET A 185 -9.09 -2.23 -4.76
CA MET A 185 -10.21 -2.82 -5.51
C MET A 185 -11.56 -2.10 -5.29
N GLY A 186 -11.55 -0.90 -4.71
CA GLY A 186 -12.76 -0.08 -4.52
C GLY A 186 -13.73 -0.58 -3.44
N MET A 187 -13.43 -1.67 -2.75
CA MET A 187 -14.30 -2.28 -1.73
C MET A 187 -13.57 -2.51 -0.40
N PRO A 188 -13.00 -1.47 0.23
CA PRO A 188 -12.12 -1.64 1.39
C PRO A 188 -12.79 -2.37 2.55
N MET A 189 -14.08 -2.16 2.78
CA MET A 189 -14.81 -2.84 3.86
C MET A 189 -14.89 -4.36 3.66
N GLN A 190 -14.97 -4.84 2.41
CA GLN A 190 -14.93 -6.26 2.11
C GLN A 190 -13.56 -6.86 2.46
N GLY A 191 -12.47 -6.19 2.04
CA GLY A 191 -11.12 -6.63 2.38
C GLY A 191 -10.88 -6.65 3.89
N ILE A 192 -11.34 -5.62 4.62
CA ILE A 192 -11.26 -5.59 6.08
C ILE A 192 -12.02 -6.77 6.71
N ALA A 193 -13.23 -7.07 6.24
CA ALA A 193 -14.02 -8.19 6.74
C ALA A 193 -13.29 -9.53 6.53
N MET A 194 -12.61 -9.71 5.38
CA MET A 194 -11.80 -10.89 5.12
C MET A 194 -10.61 -11.00 6.08
N LEU A 195 -9.88 -9.91 6.31
CA LEU A 195 -8.75 -9.87 7.26
C LEU A 195 -9.21 -10.13 8.69
N MET A 196 -10.36 -9.58 9.10
CA MET A 196 -10.94 -9.82 10.42
C MET A 196 -11.37 -11.28 10.61
N ASP A 197 -11.91 -11.94 9.58
CA ASP A 197 -12.22 -13.36 9.64
C ASP A 197 -10.96 -14.22 9.79
N VAL A 198 -9.86 -13.86 9.11
CA VAL A 198 -8.57 -14.53 9.32
C VAL A 198 -8.10 -14.37 10.76
N VAL A 199 -8.06 -13.15 11.30
CA VAL A 199 -7.59 -12.89 12.68
C VAL A 199 -8.50 -13.56 13.72
N LYS A 200 -9.80 -13.68 13.44
CA LYS A 200 -10.72 -14.43 14.32
C LYS A 200 -10.37 -15.93 14.41
N LYS A 201 -9.93 -16.52 13.30
CA LYS A 201 -9.53 -17.94 13.22
C LYS A 201 -8.08 -18.17 13.68
N ASP A 202 -7.22 -17.25 13.34
CA ASP A 202 -5.80 -17.23 13.68
C ASP A 202 -5.40 -15.85 14.23
N PRO A 203 -5.57 -15.61 15.54
CA PRO A 203 -5.21 -14.34 16.18
C PRO A 203 -3.72 -14.00 16.06
N LYS A 204 -2.87 -14.99 15.79
CA LYS A 204 -1.41 -14.81 15.63
C LYS A 204 -1.00 -14.54 14.19
N ASN A 205 -1.91 -14.41 13.26
CA ASN A 205 -1.59 -14.06 11.87
C ASN A 205 -1.03 -12.62 11.80
N LEU A 206 0.30 -12.53 11.76
CA LEU A 206 1.01 -11.24 11.79
C LEU A 206 0.66 -10.38 10.57
N LYS A 207 0.56 -10.99 9.39
CA LYS A 207 0.30 -10.27 8.12
C LYS A 207 -1.09 -9.64 8.13
N ALA A 208 -2.12 -10.38 8.57
CA ALA A 208 -3.48 -9.87 8.67
C ALA A 208 -3.60 -8.77 9.74
N ASN A 209 -3.00 -8.97 10.92
CA ASN A 209 -2.97 -7.95 11.98
C ASN A 209 -2.22 -6.68 11.55
N MET A 210 -1.07 -6.81 10.88
CA MET A 210 -0.31 -5.69 10.35
C MET A 210 -1.15 -4.87 9.36
N SER A 211 -1.83 -5.54 8.43
CA SER A 211 -2.68 -4.90 7.44
C SER A 211 -3.88 -4.18 8.07
N LEU A 212 -4.54 -4.80 9.06
CA LEU A 212 -5.62 -4.15 9.81
C LEU A 212 -5.11 -2.93 10.60
N GLY A 213 -3.92 -3.03 11.22
CA GLY A 213 -3.30 -1.93 11.95
C GLY A 213 -2.93 -0.76 11.05
N THR A 214 -2.27 -1.00 9.93
CA THR A 214 -1.90 0.05 8.97
C THR A 214 -3.12 0.68 8.31
N PHE A 215 -4.15 -0.10 8.02
CA PHE A 215 -5.42 0.44 7.55
C PHE A 215 -6.11 1.32 8.61
N ALA A 216 -6.09 0.91 9.87
CA ALA A 216 -6.62 1.71 10.97
C ALA A 216 -5.90 3.08 11.08
N ILE A 217 -4.57 3.12 10.89
CA ILE A 217 -3.83 4.41 10.79
C ILE A 217 -4.34 5.23 9.61
N LYS A 218 -4.41 4.66 8.39
CA LYS A 218 -4.84 5.36 7.18
C LYS A 218 -6.26 5.94 7.31
N SER A 219 -7.13 5.29 8.08
CA SER A 219 -8.52 5.72 8.33
C SER A 219 -8.71 6.56 9.60
N GLY A 220 -7.62 6.96 10.28
CA GLY A 220 -7.68 7.76 11.49
C GLY A 220 -8.17 7.03 12.76
N GLN A 221 -8.28 5.70 12.72
CA GLN A 221 -8.73 4.87 13.85
C GLN A 221 -7.54 4.47 14.74
N PHE A 222 -6.82 5.48 15.26
CA PHE A 222 -5.53 5.28 15.93
C PHE A 222 -5.61 4.39 17.17
N ASP A 223 -6.68 4.46 17.96
CA ASP A 223 -6.86 3.55 19.12
C ASP A 223 -6.90 2.09 18.69
N LYS A 224 -7.58 1.77 17.59
CA LYS A 224 -7.61 0.41 17.05
C LYS A 224 -6.25 -0.02 16.48
N ALA A 225 -5.53 0.92 15.87
CA ALA A 225 -4.17 0.67 15.38
C ALA A 225 -3.23 0.29 16.53
N ILE A 226 -3.27 1.04 17.65
CA ILE A 226 -2.49 0.77 18.86
C ILE A 226 -2.69 -0.68 19.34
N ILE A 227 -3.95 -1.09 19.50
CA ILE A 227 -4.29 -2.46 19.95
C ILE A 227 -3.66 -3.50 19.02
N ARG A 228 -3.81 -3.32 17.69
CA ARG A 228 -3.26 -4.26 16.71
C ARG A 228 -1.74 -4.34 16.75
N PHE A 229 -1.04 -3.21 16.86
CA PHE A 229 0.43 -3.23 16.91
C PHE A 229 0.95 -3.76 18.25
N GLN A 230 0.25 -3.54 19.35
CA GLN A 230 0.57 -4.17 20.63
C GLN A 230 0.41 -5.70 20.57
N ASP A 231 -0.66 -6.19 19.96
CA ASP A 231 -0.87 -7.64 19.72
C ASP A 231 0.27 -8.23 18.88
N ILE A 232 0.68 -7.55 17.79
CA ILE A 232 1.80 -7.98 16.96
C ILE A 232 3.10 -8.02 17.75
N ILE A 233 3.39 -6.98 18.52
CA ILE A 233 4.61 -6.88 19.33
C ILE A 233 4.65 -7.99 20.37
N ALA A 234 3.52 -8.33 20.98
CA ALA A 234 3.43 -9.44 21.94
C ALA A 234 3.70 -10.81 21.30
N ILE A 235 3.38 -10.99 20.02
CA ILE A 235 3.63 -12.24 19.29
C ILE A 235 5.09 -12.27 18.77
N LYS A 236 5.50 -11.21 18.08
CA LYS A 236 6.84 -11.07 17.46
C LYS A 236 7.22 -9.60 17.35
N PRO A 237 8.05 -9.08 18.26
CA PRO A 237 8.57 -7.72 18.16
C PRO A 237 9.28 -7.50 16.82
N SER A 238 8.96 -6.39 16.13
CA SER A 238 9.61 -6.02 14.88
C SER A 238 9.77 -4.50 14.78
N PRO A 239 10.76 -4.00 14.00
CA PRO A 239 10.94 -2.58 13.78
C PRO A 239 9.66 -1.91 13.26
N ASP A 240 8.99 -2.53 12.29
CA ASP A 240 7.79 -1.99 11.66
C ASP A 240 6.63 -1.88 12.64
N ALA A 241 6.41 -2.93 13.47
CA ALA A 241 5.32 -2.91 14.45
C ALA A 241 5.49 -1.77 15.46
N TYR A 242 6.71 -1.56 15.97
CA TYR A 242 7.00 -0.44 16.86
C TYR A 242 6.93 0.90 16.15
N PHE A 243 7.37 0.99 14.89
CA PHE A 243 7.27 2.22 14.10
C PHE A 243 5.82 2.66 13.92
N TYR A 244 4.96 1.75 13.50
CA TYR A 244 3.53 2.05 13.33
C TYR A 244 2.81 2.29 14.66
N LEU A 245 3.22 1.63 15.75
CA LEU A 245 2.73 1.94 17.09
C LEU A 245 3.09 3.37 17.47
N GLY A 246 4.33 3.80 17.23
CA GLY A 246 4.78 5.18 17.43
C GLY A 246 3.96 6.17 16.61
N THR A 247 3.71 5.84 15.33
CA THR A 247 2.87 6.66 14.43
C THR A 247 1.44 6.81 14.97
N ALA A 248 0.85 5.73 15.49
CA ALA A 248 -0.50 5.79 16.05
C ALA A 248 -0.56 6.65 17.33
N TYR A 249 0.42 6.53 18.22
CA TYR A 249 0.53 7.39 19.41
C TYR A 249 0.78 8.85 19.06
N GLU A 250 1.66 9.15 18.10
CA GLU A 250 1.92 10.52 17.63
C GLU A 250 0.65 11.18 17.14
N ASN A 251 -0.16 10.50 16.35
CA ASN A 251 -1.42 11.04 15.83
C ASN A 251 -2.49 11.28 16.91
N LEU A 252 -2.38 10.61 18.06
CA LEU A 252 -3.22 10.89 19.25
C LEU A 252 -2.63 11.95 20.18
N GLY A 253 -1.48 12.55 19.83
CA GLY A 253 -0.79 13.51 20.69
C GLY A 253 -0.13 12.89 21.93
N LYS A 254 -0.03 11.56 22.00
CA LYS A 254 0.64 10.81 23.07
C LYS A 254 2.15 10.77 22.80
N ASN A 255 2.78 11.96 22.93
CA ASN A 255 4.17 12.16 22.50
C ASN A 255 5.17 11.28 23.25
N THR A 256 4.97 11.02 24.54
CA THR A 256 5.87 10.19 25.36
C THR A 256 5.87 8.74 24.84
N GLU A 257 4.68 8.15 24.69
CA GLU A 257 4.50 6.78 24.19
C GLU A 257 4.97 6.63 22.73
N ALA A 258 4.76 7.67 21.92
CA ALA A 258 5.28 7.70 20.55
C ALA A 258 6.80 7.64 20.51
N ILE A 259 7.50 8.43 21.35
CA ILE A 259 8.95 8.44 21.45
C ILE A 259 9.48 7.06 21.88
N GLU A 260 8.88 6.44 22.89
CA GLU A 260 9.28 5.12 23.38
C GLU A 260 9.14 4.04 22.28
N ALA A 261 8.01 4.07 21.55
CA ALA A 261 7.78 3.15 20.46
C ALA A 261 8.78 3.37 19.29
N TYR A 262 9.01 4.60 18.87
CA TYR A 262 10.01 4.91 17.84
C TYR A 262 11.43 4.49 18.24
N LEU A 263 11.85 4.73 19.48
CA LEU A 263 13.16 4.28 19.97
C LEU A 263 13.28 2.76 20.01
N SER A 264 12.18 2.05 20.33
CA SER A 264 12.12 0.59 20.26
C SER A 264 12.26 0.08 18.84
N SER A 265 11.59 0.73 17.86
CA SER A 265 11.79 0.46 16.44
C SER A 265 13.24 0.63 16.02
N LYS A 266 13.87 1.77 16.36
CA LYS A 266 15.28 2.05 16.07
C LYS A 266 16.22 1.00 16.63
N LYS A 267 15.98 0.56 17.87
CA LYS A 267 16.81 -0.46 18.55
C LYS A 267 16.81 -1.79 17.82
N LEU A 268 15.69 -2.16 17.18
CA LEU A 268 15.55 -3.42 16.45
C LEU A 268 15.97 -3.32 14.97
N ALA A 269 16.02 -2.12 14.43
CA ALA A 269 16.33 -1.89 13.03
C ALA A 269 17.85 -1.76 12.81
N ALA A 270 18.43 -2.61 11.98
CA ALA A 270 19.79 -2.43 11.46
C ALA A 270 19.81 -1.53 10.21
N ASN A 271 19.11 -0.37 10.24
CA ASN A 271 18.91 0.51 9.11
C ASN A 271 19.25 1.96 9.48
N ALA A 272 20.31 2.50 8.90
CA ALA A 272 20.79 3.85 9.20
C ALA A 272 19.80 4.95 8.77
N THR A 273 19.10 4.77 7.65
CA THR A 273 18.12 5.73 7.15
C THR A 273 16.92 5.83 8.08
N LEU A 274 16.37 4.67 8.50
CA LEU A 274 15.29 4.63 9.48
C LEU A 274 15.72 5.21 10.82
N SER A 275 16.95 4.90 11.27
CA SER A 275 17.51 5.44 12.52
C SER A 275 17.55 6.95 12.50
N LYS A 276 18.04 7.55 11.41
CA LYS A 276 18.09 9.01 11.26
C LYS A 276 16.69 9.62 11.26
N PHE A 277 15.75 9.03 10.48
CA PHE A 277 14.37 9.49 10.47
C PHE A 277 13.74 9.48 11.86
N ILE A 278 13.99 8.42 12.65
CA ILE A 278 13.48 8.30 14.02
C ILE A 278 14.11 9.36 14.93
N ASP A 279 15.40 9.63 14.81
CA ASP A 279 16.08 10.66 15.62
C ASP A 279 15.49 12.06 15.36
N ASP A 280 15.22 12.38 14.10
CA ASP A 280 14.58 13.63 13.70
C ASP A 280 13.15 13.73 14.29
N LYS A 281 12.37 12.64 14.21
CA LYS A 281 11.02 12.55 14.77
C LYS A 281 11.00 12.69 16.30
N VAL A 282 11.89 12.02 16.99
CA VAL A 282 12.01 12.10 18.46
C VAL A 282 12.38 13.51 18.89
N THR A 283 13.25 14.20 18.14
CA THR A 283 13.61 15.59 18.42
C THR A 283 12.40 16.50 18.24
N GLU A 284 11.63 16.34 17.13
CA GLU A 284 10.40 17.08 16.88
C GLU A 284 9.38 16.92 18.02
N LEU A 285 9.11 15.67 18.43
CA LEU A 285 8.13 15.34 19.46
C LEU A 285 8.52 15.87 20.85
N LYS A 286 9.81 15.96 21.17
CA LYS A 286 10.29 16.57 22.41
C LYS A 286 10.06 18.08 22.48
N LEU A 287 10.00 18.75 21.33
CA LEU A 287 9.73 20.19 21.23
C LEU A 287 8.23 20.53 21.32
N LYS A 288 7.36 19.55 21.10
CA LYS A 288 5.89 19.70 21.14
C LYS A 288 5.28 19.49 22.53
N LYS A 289 6.09 19.56 23.59
CA LYS A 289 5.63 19.46 24.99
C LYS A 289 4.95 20.72 25.44
#